data_7aba448a99a7be667fe44f70ae42d892
#
_entry.id   7aba448a99a7be667fe44f70ae42d892
#
_cell.length_a   1.000
_cell.length_b   1.000
_cell.length_c   1.000
_cell.angle_alpha   90.00
_cell.angle_beta   90.00
_cell.angle_gamma   90.00
#
_symmetry.space_group_name_H-M   'P 1'
#
loop_
_entity.id
_entity.type
_entity.pdbx_description
1 polymer ?
#
loop_
_entity_poly.entity_id
_entity_poly.type
_entity_poly.pdbx_seq_one_letter_code
_entity_poly.pdbx_strand_id
1 'polypeptide(L)'
;MNVRQAQPLGLGHSILCARPMIGDNPFVVVLPDVLLDDSTADHMRYNLAAMVARFEETGHSQVLAQHMPASNLSEYSVITTEEPIDHPGDISTITDFVEKPEDTAGLSSDLAAVGRYVLSADIWAELERTEPGAWGRIQLTDAIASLSKHKTVDVSLLTGHSFDCGRKLGYMQAFVSYGLRSNAQGRDFREAIQKILAKQH
;
A
#
# COMPACT_ATOMS: atom_id res chain seq x y z
N MET A 1 -21.40 -5.60 -1.95
CA MET A 1 -21.69 -6.40 -0.75
C MET A 1 -20.82 -5.91 0.38
N ASN A 2 -21.29 -5.85 1.63
CA ASN A 2 -20.51 -5.36 2.76
C ASN A 2 -20.26 -6.49 3.75
N VAL A 3 -19.00 -6.67 4.17
CA VAL A 3 -18.60 -7.56 5.26
C VAL A 3 -18.21 -6.71 6.45
N ARG A 4 -18.79 -6.99 7.61
CA ARG A 4 -18.48 -6.25 8.84
C ARG A 4 -17.45 -7.00 9.67
N GLN A 5 -16.37 -6.34 10.02
CA GLN A 5 -15.45 -6.76 11.05
C GLN A 5 -16.06 -6.42 12.42
N ALA A 6 -16.39 -7.42 13.24
CA ALA A 6 -17.07 -7.22 14.52
C ALA A 6 -16.14 -6.63 15.60
N GLN A 7 -14.83 -6.92 15.53
CA GLN A 7 -13.80 -6.44 16.46
C GLN A 7 -12.59 -5.92 15.68
N PRO A 8 -11.95 -4.81 16.08
CA PRO A 8 -10.86 -4.17 15.34
C PRO A 8 -9.51 -4.91 15.57
N LEU A 9 -9.43 -6.17 15.14
CA LEU A 9 -8.30 -7.06 15.36
C LEU A 9 -7.21 -6.96 14.28
N GLY A 10 -7.17 -5.89 13.50
CA GLY A 10 -6.14 -5.65 12.48
C GLY A 10 -6.61 -5.91 11.04
N LEU A 11 -5.74 -5.56 10.07
CA LEU A 11 -6.04 -5.67 8.64
C LEU A 11 -6.16 -7.14 8.20
N GLY A 12 -5.27 -8.01 8.67
CA GLY A 12 -5.35 -9.46 8.38
C GLY A 12 -6.68 -10.07 8.80
N HIS A 13 -7.16 -9.72 10.00
CA HIS A 13 -8.48 -10.15 10.46
C HIS A 13 -9.62 -9.58 9.61
N SER A 14 -9.52 -8.31 9.17
CA SER A 14 -10.53 -7.73 8.26
C SER A 14 -10.65 -8.53 6.96
N ILE A 15 -9.51 -8.93 6.41
CA ILE A 15 -9.44 -9.76 5.20
C ILE A 15 -10.03 -11.15 5.47
N LEU A 16 -9.69 -11.80 6.58
CA LEU A 16 -10.28 -13.09 6.98
C LEU A 16 -11.81 -13.03 7.06
N CYS A 17 -12.38 -11.93 7.55
CA CYS A 17 -13.84 -11.75 7.56
C CYS A 17 -14.46 -11.79 6.15
N ALA A 18 -13.70 -11.46 5.11
CA ALA A 18 -14.18 -11.50 3.73
C ALA A 18 -14.04 -12.88 3.07
N ARG A 19 -13.28 -13.82 3.66
CA ARG A 19 -13.04 -15.16 3.09
C ARG A 19 -14.30 -15.90 2.65
N PRO A 20 -15.41 -15.93 3.43
CA PRO A 20 -16.63 -16.63 3.02
C PRO A 20 -17.26 -16.10 1.72
N MET A 21 -16.88 -14.87 1.32
CA MET A 21 -17.36 -14.20 0.12
C MET A 21 -16.44 -14.42 -1.08
N ILE A 22 -15.13 -14.48 -0.82
CA ILE A 22 -14.08 -14.59 -1.83
C ILE A 22 -13.85 -16.07 -2.19
N GLY A 23 -13.95 -16.96 -1.20
CA GLY A 23 -13.62 -18.37 -1.37
C GLY A 23 -12.12 -18.56 -1.67
N ASP A 24 -11.81 -19.50 -2.55
CA ASP A 24 -10.44 -19.83 -2.95
C ASP A 24 -10.00 -19.06 -4.22
N ASN A 25 -10.66 -17.95 -4.55
CA ASN A 25 -10.24 -17.10 -5.66
C ASN A 25 -9.11 -16.17 -5.23
N PRO A 26 -8.23 -15.78 -6.17
CA PRO A 26 -7.34 -14.65 -5.96
C PRO A 26 -8.16 -13.36 -5.80
N PHE A 27 -7.61 -12.40 -5.09
CA PHE A 27 -8.31 -11.15 -4.83
C PHE A 27 -7.36 -9.96 -4.68
N VAL A 28 -7.93 -8.77 -4.81
CA VAL A 28 -7.23 -7.52 -4.65
C VAL A 28 -7.61 -6.88 -3.31
N VAL A 29 -6.61 -6.35 -2.60
CA VAL A 29 -6.81 -5.50 -1.42
C VAL A 29 -6.42 -4.08 -1.78
N VAL A 30 -7.33 -3.14 -1.51
CA VAL A 30 -7.12 -1.70 -1.72
C VAL A 30 -7.41 -0.98 -0.41
N LEU A 31 -6.40 -0.37 0.18
CA LEU A 31 -6.59 0.49 1.34
C LEU A 31 -7.10 1.86 0.85
N PRO A 32 -8.23 2.35 1.39
CA PRO A 32 -8.91 3.52 0.84
C PRO A 32 -8.27 4.86 1.23
N ASP A 33 -7.38 4.84 2.20
CA ASP A 33 -6.68 6.01 2.73
C ASP A 33 -5.39 6.36 1.97
N VAL A 34 -4.95 5.54 1.03
CA VAL A 34 -3.85 5.87 0.12
C VAL A 34 -4.40 6.15 -1.27
N LEU A 35 -4.21 7.38 -1.76
CA LEU A 35 -4.59 7.78 -3.11
C LEU A 35 -3.39 7.68 -4.04
N LEU A 36 -3.54 6.96 -5.15
CA LEU A 36 -2.59 7.01 -6.26
C LEU A 36 -2.98 8.14 -7.20
N ASP A 37 -2.03 8.99 -7.54
CA ASP A 37 -2.31 10.19 -8.35
C ASP A 37 -2.50 9.82 -9.83
N ASP A 38 -3.73 9.93 -10.30
CA ASP A 38 -4.14 9.66 -11.69
C ASP A 38 -3.55 10.62 -12.73
N SER A 39 -2.99 11.75 -12.29
CA SER A 39 -2.32 12.70 -13.19
C SER A 39 -0.84 12.36 -13.44
N THR A 40 -0.28 11.44 -12.68
CA THR A 40 1.15 11.09 -12.74
C THR A 40 1.42 9.71 -13.32
N ALA A 41 0.38 8.89 -13.48
CA ALA A 41 0.48 7.57 -14.08
C ALA A 41 -0.83 7.13 -14.73
N ASP A 42 -0.75 6.35 -15.81
CA ASP A 42 -1.89 5.68 -16.43
C ASP A 42 -2.27 4.45 -15.60
N HIS A 43 -3.32 4.55 -14.79
CA HIS A 43 -3.77 3.47 -13.92
C HIS A 43 -4.40 2.28 -14.65
N MET A 44 -4.72 2.41 -15.95
CA MET A 44 -5.14 1.27 -16.78
C MET A 44 -3.95 0.40 -17.20
N ARG A 45 -2.72 0.89 -17.04
CA ARG A 45 -1.50 0.23 -17.50
C ARG A 45 -0.50 -0.07 -16.39
N TYR A 46 -0.41 0.81 -15.39
CA TYR A 46 0.59 0.75 -14.33
C TYR A 46 -0.02 0.40 -12.98
N ASN A 47 0.82 0.23 -11.97
CA ASN A 47 0.44 -0.04 -10.60
C ASN A 47 -0.47 -1.27 -10.49
N LEU A 48 -1.69 -1.13 -9.97
CA LEU A 48 -2.58 -2.26 -9.75
C LEU A 48 -2.89 -3.05 -11.03
N ALA A 49 -3.02 -2.39 -12.18
CA ALA A 49 -3.24 -3.07 -13.46
C ALA A 49 -2.04 -3.95 -13.85
N ALA A 50 -0.81 -3.43 -13.70
CA ALA A 50 0.42 -4.19 -13.92
C ALA A 50 0.56 -5.36 -12.94
N MET A 51 0.23 -5.15 -11.65
CA MET A 51 0.25 -6.20 -10.64
C MET A 51 -0.74 -7.34 -10.96
N VAL A 52 -1.95 -7.01 -11.41
CA VAL A 52 -2.94 -8.01 -11.84
C VAL A 52 -2.44 -8.80 -13.04
N ALA A 53 -1.93 -8.12 -14.06
CA ALA A 53 -1.36 -8.78 -15.24
C ALA A 53 -0.19 -9.70 -14.87
N ARG A 54 0.70 -9.24 -13.99
CA ARG A 54 1.81 -10.05 -13.49
C ARG A 54 1.33 -11.28 -12.70
N PHE A 55 0.30 -11.11 -11.87
CA PHE A 55 -0.32 -12.22 -11.15
C PHE A 55 -0.93 -13.25 -12.11
N GLU A 56 -1.64 -12.80 -13.15
CA GLU A 56 -2.22 -13.70 -14.17
C GLU A 56 -1.16 -14.50 -14.92
N GLU A 57 0.02 -13.90 -15.15
CA GLU A 57 1.14 -14.55 -15.83
C GLU A 57 1.88 -15.56 -14.93
N THR A 58 2.10 -15.20 -13.65
CA THR A 58 3.02 -15.95 -12.76
C THR A 58 2.34 -16.72 -11.64
N GLY A 59 1.14 -16.32 -11.23
CA GLY A 59 0.48 -16.80 -10.01
C GLY A 59 1.08 -16.24 -8.73
N HIS A 60 2.10 -15.36 -8.80
CA HIS A 60 2.75 -14.77 -7.63
C HIS A 60 1.89 -13.69 -7.01
N SER A 61 1.70 -13.73 -5.70
CA SER A 61 1.10 -12.61 -4.97
C SER A 61 1.93 -11.34 -5.16
N GLN A 62 1.29 -10.17 -5.16
CA GLN A 62 1.91 -8.88 -5.51
C GLN A 62 1.70 -7.86 -4.40
N VAL A 63 2.71 -7.06 -4.12
CA VAL A 63 2.66 -5.89 -3.23
C VAL A 63 3.13 -4.66 -3.99
N LEU A 64 2.43 -3.54 -3.86
CA LEU A 64 2.90 -2.25 -4.37
C LEU A 64 3.71 -1.53 -3.30
N ALA A 65 4.91 -1.06 -3.64
CA ALA A 65 5.79 -0.32 -2.75
C ALA A 65 6.22 1.02 -3.35
N GLN A 66 6.74 1.89 -2.49
CA GLN A 66 7.40 3.13 -2.87
C GLN A 66 8.59 3.40 -1.97
N HIS A 67 9.56 4.16 -2.43
CA HIS A 67 10.63 4.66 -1.57
C HIS A 67 10.10 5.69 -0.57
N MET A 68 10.56 5.60 0.67
CA MET A 68 10.18 6.50 1.75
C MET A 68 11.43 7.08 2.43
N PRO A 69 11.40 8.36 2.83
CA PRO A 69 12.46 8.90 3.66
C PRO A 69 12.65 8.09 4.96
N ALA A 70 13.89 7.86 5.36
CA ALA A 70 14.22 7.08 6.57
C ALA A 70 13.48 7.58 7.83
N SER A 71 13.23 8.90 7.94
CA SER A 71 12.47 9.49 9.03
C SER A 71 11.02 9.02 9.15
N ASN A 72 10.48 8.42 8.10
CA ASN A 72 9.06 8.03 8.04
C ASN A 72 8.87 6.50 8.08
N LEU A 73 9.92 5.71 7.91
CA LEU A 73 9.84 4.24 7.78
C LEU A 73 9.16 3.56 8.97
N SER A 74 9.34 4.08 10.19
CA SER A 74 8.68 3.54 11.39
C SER A 74 7.14 3.63 11.37
N GLU A 75 6.56 4.37 10.43
CA GLU A 75 5.12 4.52 10.30
C GLU A 75 4.51 3.57 9.26
N TYR A 76 5.34 2.88 8.48
CA TYR A 76 4.94 2.02 7.36
C TYR A 76 5.45 0.59 7.51
N SER A 77 4.84 -0.33 6.77
CA SER A 77 5.38 -1.68 6.61
C SER A 77 6.52 -1.63 5.59
N VAL A 78 7.72 -2.08 5.99
CA VAL A 78 8.96 -2.00 5.20
C VAL A 78 9.26 -3.33 4.55
N ILE A 79 9.65 -3.29 3.27
CA ILE A 79 9.90 -4.46 2.42
C ILE A 79 11.38 -4.53 2.10
N THR A 80 11.98 -5.72 2.24
CA THR A 80 13.30 -6.04 1.71
C THR A 80 13.15 -6.97 0.51
N THR A 81 13.98 -6.78 -0.51
CA THR A 81 13.90 -7.50 -1.79
C THR A 81 15.19 -8.22 -2.12
N GLU A 82 15.12 -9.26 -2.99
CA GLU A 82 16.29 -9.97 -3.49
C GLU A 82 17.23 -9.04 -4.27
N GLU A 83 16.64 -8.28 -5.21
CA GLU A 83 17.35 -7.31 -6.04
C GLU A 83 16.80 -5.90 -5.79
N PRO A 84 17.65 -4.88 -5.80
CA PRO A 84 17.18 -3.48 -5.68
C PRO A 84 16.19 -3.12 -6.80
N ILE A 85 15.19 -2.32 -6.46
CA ILE A 85 14.22 -1.75 -7.40
C ILE A 85 14.26 -0.23 -7.27
N ASP A 86 14.78 0.45 -8.29
CA ASP A 86 15.06 1.90 -8.24
C ASP A 86 14.23 2.70 -9.24
N HIS A 87 13.65 2.04 -10.26
CA HIS A 87 12.89 2.71 -11.32
C HIS A 87 11.41 2.36 -11.23
N PRO A 88 10.52 3.33 -11.48
CA PRO A 88 9.08 3.10 -11.48
C PRO A 88 8.69 1.91 -12.35
N GLY A 89 7.98 0.95 -11.77
CA GLY A 89 7.56 -0.28 -12.43
C GLY A 89 8.55 -1.44 -12.33
N ASP A 90 9.74 -1.25 -11.74
CA ASP A 90 10.65 -2.35 -11.42
C ASP A 90 9.96 -3.36 -10.51
N ILE A 91 10.34 -4.64 -10.67
CA ILE A 91 9.77 -5.76 -9.92
C ILE A 91 10.91 -6.59 -9.34
N SER A 92 10.76 -6.99 -8.07
CA SER A 92 11.66 -7.93 -7.40
C SER A 92 10.87 -8.88 -6.50
N THR A 93 11.52 -9.87 -5.91
CA THR A 93 10.92 -10.80 -4.95
C THR A 93 11.13 -10.30 -3.53
N ILE A 94 10.11 -10.42 -2.69
CA ILE A 94 10.17 -10.06 -1.27
C ILE A 94 10.99 -11.11 -0.52
N THR A 95 11.99 -10.67 0.24
CA THR A 95 12.77 -11.51 1.15
C THR A 95 12.39 -11.28 2.61
N ASP A 96 11.93 -10.07 2.96
CA ASP A 96 11.43 -9.76 4.30
C ASP A 96 10.35 -8.65 4.23
N PHE A 97 9.42 -8.67 5.20
CA PHE A 97 8.35 -7.71 5.29
C PHE A 97 8.01 -7.44 6.76
N VAL A 98 8.31 -6.24 7.24
CA VAL A 98 8.23 -5.87 8.66
C VAL A 98 7.19 -4.78 8.88
N GLU A 99 6.23 -5.03 9.76
CA GLU A 99 5.22 -4.03 10.16
C GLU A 99 5.82 -2.99 11.09
N LYS A 100 5.86 -1.73 10.67
CA LYS A 100 6.24 -0.57 11.49
C LYS A 100 7.44 -0.82 12.40
N PRO A 101 8.63 -1.03 11.81
CA PRO A 101 9.83 -1.33 12.57
C PRO A 101 10.13 -0.22 13.59
N GLU A 102 10.41 -0.60 14.84
CA GLU A 102 10.80 0.35 15.91
C GLU A 102 12.21 0.87 15.66
N ASP A 103 13.14 -0.01 15.23
CA ASP A 103 14.48 0.36 14.82
C ASP A 103 14.57 0.45 13.28
N THR A 104 14.71 1.66 12.78
CA THR A 104 14.89 1.91 11.35
C THR A 104 16.36 2.05 10.93
N ALA A 105 17.29 2.18 11.89
CA ALA A 105 18.72 2.36 11.58
C ALA A 105 19.37 1.08 11.04
N GLY A 106 18.82 -0.07 11.38
CA GLY A 106 19.29 -1.38 10.90
C GLY A 106 18.62 -1.89 9.63
N LEU A 107 17.67 -1.14 9.05
CA LEU A 107 16.98 -1.55 7.84
C LEU A 107 17.90 -1.44 6.62
N SER A 108 17.88 -2.48 5.78
CA SER A 108 18.62 -2.52 4.51
C SER A 108 17.80 -1.93 3.33
N SER A 109 16.55 -1.53 3.58
CA SER A 109 15.62 -1.07 2.55
C SER A 109 14.82 0.14 3.04
N ASP A 110 14.47 1.02 2.11
CA ASP A 110 13.57 2.16 2.29
C ASP A 110 12.22 1.98 1.57
N LEU A 111 11.94 0.76 1.10
CA LEU A 111 10.70 0.44 0.41
C LEU A 111 9.56 0.25 1.40
N ALA A 112 8.51 1.06 1.26
CA ALA A 112 7.31 1.01 2.08
C ALA A 112 6.10 0.55 1.26
N ALA A 113 5.25 -0.31 1.84
CA ALA A 113 4.03 -0.76 1.21
C ALA A 113 3.01 0.37 1.03
N VAL A 114 2.36 0.42 -0.14
CA VAL A 114 1.42 1.49 -0.56
C VAL A 114 -0.04 1.09 -0.37
N GLY A 115 -0.33 -0.06 0.27
CA GLY A 115 -1.71 -0.49 0.52
C GLY A 115 -2.46 -0.98 -0.72
N ARG A 116 -1.74 -1.54 -1.68
CA ARG A 116 -2.26 -2.26 -2.85
C ARG A 116 -1.63 -3.64 -2.89
N TYR A 117 -2.48 -4.67 -2.92
CA TYR A 117 -2.05 -6.07 -2.91
C TYR A 117 -2.88 -6.86 -3.89
N VAL A 118 -2.26 -7.81 -4.59
CA VAL A 118 -2.95 -8.88 -5.32
C VAL A 118 -2.52 -10.19 -4.65
N LEU A 119 -3.46 -10.93 -4.09
CA LEU A 119 -3.16 -12.07 -3.23
C LEU A 119 -3.76 -13.35 -3.82
N SER A 120 -2.95 -14.42 -3.83
CA SER A 120 -3.45 -15.76 -4.11
C SER A 120 -4.24 -16.31 -2.91
N ALA A 121 -5.00 -17.39 -3.13
CA ALA A 121 -5.71 -18.08 -2.06
C ALA A 121 -4.77 -18.67 -0.99
N ASP A 122 -3.49 -18.87 -1.29
CA ASP A 122 -2.50 -19.37 -0.32
C ASP A 122 -2.41 -18.48 0.94
N ILE A 123 -2.73 -17.19 0.81
CA ILE A 123 -2.71 -16.24 1.93
C ILE A 123 -3.67 -16.62 3.06
N TRP A 124 -4.75 -17.35 2.77
CA TRP A 124 -5.74 -17.71 3.79
C TRP A 124 -5.14 -18.57 4.89
N ALA A 125 -4.32 -19.55 4.53
CA ALA A 125 -3.67 -20.43 5.52
C ALA A 125 -2.69 -19.64 6.40
N GLU A 126 -2.00 -18.66 5.84
CA GLU A 126 -1.08 -17.80 6.60
C GLU A 126 -1.85 -16.86 7.54
N LEU A 127 -2.90 -16.21 7.06
CA LEU A 127 -3.74 -15.36 7.90
C LEU A 127 -4.38 -16.10 9.07
N GLU A 128 -4.79 -17.37 8.88
CA GLU A 128 -5.36 -18.21 9.95
C GLU A 128 -4.33 -18.60 11.02
N ARG A 129 -3.04 -18.71 10.63
CA ARG A 129 -1.93 -19.05 11.53
C ARG A 129 -1.28 -17.84 12.17
N THR A 130 -1.50 -16.64 11.61
CA THR A 130 -0.88 -15.43 12.12
C THR A 130 -1.38 -15.12 13.53
N GLU A 131 -0.49 -15.19 14.50
CA GLU A 131 -0.78 -14.80 15.87
C GLU A 131 -0.92 -13.29 16.00
N PRO A 132 -1.70 -12.78 16.97
CA PRO A 132 -1.78 -11.37 17.23
C PRO A 132 -0.39 -10.79 17.57
N GLY A 133 0.13 -9.95 16.68
CA GLY A 133 1.42 -9.26 16.83
C GLY A 133 1.30 -7.95 17.61
N ALA A 134 1.99 -6.91 17.16
CA ALA A 134 1.96 -5.59 17.76
C ALA A 134 0.52 -5.09 17.99
N TRP A 135 0.24 -4.60 19.19
CA TRP A 135 -1.07 -4.12 19.66
C TRP A 135 -2.20 -5.17 19.64
N GLY A 136 -1.87 -6.47 19.69
CA GLY A 136 -2.87 -7.55 19.66
C GLY A 136 -3.60 -7.67 18.33
N ARG A 137 -2.95 -7.27 17.22
CA ARG A 137 -3.54 -7.26 15.88
C ARG A 137 -2.99 -8.37 15.00
N ILE A 138 -3.87 -8.97 14.19
CA ILE A 138 -3.48 -9.86 13.11
C ILE A 138 -3.11 -8.98 11.91
N GLN A 139 -1.81 -8.89 11.63
CA GLN A 139 -1.29 -8.05 10.57
C GLN A 139 -1.24 -8.80 9.22
N LEU A 140 -1.62 -8.11 8.14
CA LEU A 140 -1.45 -8.65 6.79
C LEU A 140 0.04 -8.81 6.44
N THR A 141 0.86 -7.89 6.91
CA THR A 141 2.32 -7.89 6.72
C THR A 141 2.95 -9.19 7.21
N ASP A 142 2.58 -9.64 8.44
CA ASP A 142 3.11 -10.87 9.03
C ASP A 142 2.69 -12.12 8.22
N ALA A 143 1.45 -12.13 7.73
CA ALA A 143 0.95 -13.21 6.88
C ALA A 143 1.68 -13.25 5.52
N ILE A 144 1.95 -12.11 4.90
CA ILE A 144 2.72 -12.04 3.65
C ILE A 144 4.18 -12.42 3.89
N ALA A 145 4.79 -11.98 4.99
CA ALA A 145 6.15 -12.39 5.38
C ALA A 145 6.25 -13.90 5.64
N SER A 146 5.19 -14.52 6.16
CA SER A 146 5.12 -15.98 6.30
C SER A 146 4.97 -16.66 4.94
N LEU A 147 4.10 -16.15 4.07
CA LEU A 147 3.89 -16.66 2.72
C LEU A 147 5.18 -16.62 1.89
N SER A 148 5.95 -15.53 1.96
CA SER A 148 7.19 -15.36 1.18
C SER A 148 8.28 -16.40 1.48
N LYS A 149 8.21 -17.09 2.62
CA LYS A 149 9.16 -18.16 2.99
C LYS A 149 9.03 -19.42 2.15
N HIS A 150 7.91 -19.65 1.48
CA HIS A 150 7.63 -20.88 0.72
C HIS A 150 6.87 -20.65 -0.60
N LYS A 151 6.44 -19.44 -0.88
CA LYS A 151 5.83 -19.01 -2.15
C LYS A 151 6.45 -17.69 -2.58
N THR A 152 6.66 -17.53 -3.85
CA THR A 152 7.14 -16.24 -4.37
C THR A 152 6.08 -15.17 -4.19
N VAL A 153 6.49 -14.05 -3.60
CA VAL A 153 5.70 -12.83 -3.52
C VAL A 153 6.51 -11.72 -4.18
N ASP A 154 5.98 -11.16 -5.25
CA ASP A 154 6.63 -10.08 -5.97
C ASP A 154 6.26 -8.72 -5.35
N VAL A 155 7.17 -7.77 -5.43
CA VAL A 155 6.92 -6.35 -5.14
C VAL A 155 7.17 -5.53 -6.38
N SER A 156 6.25 -4.61 -6.67
CA SER A 156 6.38 -3.66 -7.78
C SER A 156 6.60 -2.26 -7.25
N LEU A 157 7.54 -1.50 -7.84
CA LEU A 157 7.76 -0.11 -7.47
C LEU A 157 6.71 0.78 -8.11
N LEU A 158 6.10 1.65 -7.30
CA LEU A 158 5.06 2.59 -7.71
C LEU A 158 5.50 3.44 -8.90
N THR A 159 4.65 3.49 -9.93
CA THR A 159 4.76 4.45 -11.02
C THR A 159 3.88 5.66 -10.71
N GLY A 160 4.49 6.85 -10.73
CA GLY A 160 3.80 8.09 -10.40
C GLY A 160 3.92 8.46 -8.91
N HIS A 161 2.89 9.09 -8.37
CA HIS A 161 2.87 9.63 -7.01
C HIS A 161 1.70 9.09 -6.19
N SER A 162 1.85 9.03 -4.87
CA SER A 162 0.79 8.66 -3.93
C SER A 162 0.63 9.70 -2.83
N PHE A 163 -0.57 9.75 -2.24
CA PHE A 163 -0.87 10.53 -1.04
C PHE A 163 -1.38 9.60 0.05
N ASP A 164 -0.71 9.59 1.19
CA ASP A 164 -1.16 8.91 2.39
C ASP A 164 -2.17 9.79 3.15
N CYS A 165 -3.46 9.62 2.84
CA CYS A 165 -4.55 10.36 3.46
C CYS A 165 -4.93 9.85 4.86
N GLY A 166 -4.34 8.74 5.33
CA GLY A 166 -4.38 8.32 6.73
C GLY A 166 -3.67 9.32 7.65
N ARG A 167 -2.77 10.13 7.10
CA ARG A 167 -2.06 11.22 7.81
C ARG A 167 -2.65 12.58 7.43
N LYS A 168 -2.77 13.47 8.43
CA LYS A 168 -3.34 14.83 8.21
C LYS A 168 -2.60 15.60 7.12
N LEU A 169 -1.26 15.56 7.11
CA LEU A 169 -0.46 16.25 6.10
C LEU A 169 -0.69 15.68 4.70
N GLY A 170 -0.68 14.35 4.54
CA GLY A 170 -0.94 13.70 3.26
C GLY A 170 -2.34 14.00 2.73
N TYR A 171 -3.36 13.99 3.61
CA TYR A 171 -4.70 14.42 3.25
C TYR A 171 -4.74 15.87 2.74
N MET A 172 -4.07 16.81 3.45
CA MET A 172 -4.00 18.22 3.04
C MET A 172 -3.28 18.36 1.69
N GLN A 173 -2.19 17.63 1.47
CA GLN A 173 -1.45 17.62 0.21
C GLN A 173 -2.33 17.10 -0.94
N ALA A 174 -3.04 15.99 -0.73
CA ALA A 174 -3.98 15.45 -1.70
C ALA A 174 -5.08 16.47 -2.03
N PHE A 175 -5.73 17.03 -1.01
CA PHE A 175 -6.79 18.03 -1.18
C PHE A 175 -6.32 19.23 -2.02
N VAL A 176 -5.17 19.79 -1.69
CA VAL A 176 -4.61 20.93 -2.44
C VAL A 176 -4.27 20.53 -3.87
N SER A 177 -3.59 19.37 -4.04
CA SER A 177 -3.18 18.88 -5.36
C SER A 177 -4.38 18.66 -6.29
N TYR A 178 -5.39 17.92 -5.83
CA TYR A 178 -6.61 17.67 -6.61
C TYR A 178 -7.44 18.95 -6.81
N GLY A 179 -7.54 19.80 -5.78
CA GLY A 179 -8.26 21.08 -5.87
C GLY A 179 -7.67 22.01 -6.93
N LEU A 180 -6.34 22.13 -7.00
CA LEU A 180 -5.66 22.96 -7.99
C LEU A 180 -5.82 22.45 -9.43
N ARG A 181 -6.06 21.16 -9.63
CA ARG A 181 -6.27 20.52 -10.94
C ARG A 181 -7.74 20.41 -11.33
N SER A 182 -8.66 20.80 -10.46
CA SER A 182 -10.10 20.74 -10.75
C SER A 182 -10.44 21.59 -11.99
N ASN A 183 -11.05 20.97 -12.99
CA ASN A 183 -11.49 21.67 -14.20
C ASN A 183 -12.52 22.74 -13.91
N ALA A 184 -13.37 22.53 -12.89
CA ALA A 184 -14.44 23.45 -12.55
C ALA A 184 -13.98 24.61 -11.63
N GLN A 185 -13.07 24.34 -10.70
CA GLN A 185 -12.77 25.28 -9.60
C GLN A 185 -11.26 25.56 -9.42
N GLY A 186 -10.37 24.93 -10.20
CA GLY A 186 -8.93 25.00 -9.97
C GLY A 186 -8.35 26.42 -10.02
N ARG A 187 -8.89 27.29 -10.90
CA ARG A 187 -8.48 28.69 -10.97
C ARG A 187 -8.87 29.45 -9.70
N ASP A 188 -10.13 29.37 -9.32
CA ASP A 188 -10.66 30.11 -8.16
C ASP A 188 -10.04 29.60 -6.85
N PHE A 189 -9.77 28.27 -6.77
CA PHE A 189 -9.09 27.65 -5.65
C PHE A 189 -7.63 28.13 -5.53
N ARG A 190 -6.91 28.25 -6.65
CA ARG A 190 -5.54 28.81 -6.68
C ARG A 190 -5.50 30.23 -6.14
N GLU A 191 -6.41 31.09 -6.61
CA GLU A 191 -6.53 32.47 -6.13
C GLU A 191 -6.85 32.53 -4.62
N ALA A 192 -7.74 31.65 -4.15
CA ALA A 192 -8.08 31.56 -2.74
C ALA A 192 -6.88 31.16 -1.87
N ILE A 193 -6.13 30.14 -2.29
CA ILE A 193 -4.90 29.71 -1.59
C ILE A 193 -3.87 30.85 -1.54
N GLN A 194 -3.63 31.55 -2.66
CA GLN A 194 -2.70 32.66 -2.70
C GLN A 194 -3.09 33.77 -1.71
N LYS A 195 -4.38 34.10 -1.61
CA LYS A 195 -4.91 35.08 -0.64
C LYS A 195 -4.72 34.62 0.81
N ILE A 196 -4.84 33.31 1.08
CA ILE A 196 -4.60 32.76 2.43
C ILE A 196 -3.13 32.87 2.80
N LEU A 197 -2.22 32.46 1.89
CA LEU A 197 -0.78 32.50 2.13
C LEU A 197 -0.28 33.96 2.33
N ALA A 198 -0.79 34.90 1.54
CA ALA A 198 -0.44 36.33 1.66
C ALA A 198 -0.87 36.97 3.00
N LYS A 199 -1.81 36.38 3.73
CA LYS A 199 -2.25 36.87 5.06
C LYS A 199 -1.44 36.29 6.22
N GLN A 200 -0.58 35.32 5.99
CA GLN A 200 0.25 34.68 7.02
C GLN A 200 1.65 35.32 7.16
N HIS A 201 1.92 36.35 6.37
CA HIS A 201 3.09 37.23 6.44
C HIS A 201 2.65 38.64 6.78
#